data_eaf31fe0a260619404cacfb76f1eff41
#
_entry.id   eaf31fe0a260619404cacfb76f1eff41
#
_cell.length_a   1.000
_cell.length_b   1.000
_cell.length_c   1.000
_cell.angle_alpha   90.00
_cell.angle_beta   90.00
_cell.angle_gamma   90.00
#
_symmetry.space_group_name_H-M   'P 1'
#
loop_
_entity.id
_entity.type
_entity.pdbx_description
1 polymer ?
#
loop_
_entity_poly.entity_id
_entity_poly.type
_entity_poly.pdbx_seq_one_letter_code
_entity_poly.pdbx_strand_id
1 'polypeptide(L)'
;WNPDLARELAKGLGVKAELVQVQTATRTQFLISGKVDLLIASMELNPERAEILGYAPTPFFRVGGAAATRKDSGIAKWEDLRGKPVCVSQGSSFARPLQADYGAVVKGYKSSSDSLLALRGGQCVAAVHDSTLIHPLLRTNPEWADYHAPIATEVLPANSVVWTRKGEADTIAAVDKVIQGWHRSGWLIATEKRLDIQPPQPLLQELHDKYKQGS
;
A
#
# COMPACT_ATOMS: atom_id res chain seq x y z
N TRP A 1 7.99 -8.86 -1.00
CA TRP A 1 6.72 -9.03 -0.26
C TRP A 1 5.73 -9.87 -1.07
N ASN A 2 5.23 -9.34 -2.19
CA ASN A 2 4.15 -10.00 -2.92
C ASN A 2 4.48 -11.42 -3.42
N PRO A 3 5.67 -11.70 -4.00
CA PRO A 3 6.00 -13.08 -4.40
C PRO A 3 6.03 -14.06 -3.22
N ASP A 4 6.53 -13.64 -2.06
CA ASP A 4 6.54 -14.47 -0.85
C ASP A 4 5.12 -14.81 -0.40
N LEU A 5 4.22 -13.84 -0.44
CA LEU A 5 2.81 -14.03 -0.10
C LEU A 5 2.14 -14.99 -1.07
N ALA A 6 2.41 -14.84 -2.37
CA ALA A 6 1.83 -15.70 -3.40
C ALA A 6 2.25 -17.16 -3.22
N ARG A 7 3.52 -17.42 -2.92
CA ARG A 7 4.02 -18.76 -2.67
C ARG A 7 3.42 -19.38 -1.41
N GLU A 8 3.33 -18.60 -0.35
CA GLU A 8 2.72 -19.07 0.91
C GLU A 8 1.23 -19.31 0.76
N LEU A 9 0.54 -18.49 -0.03
CA LEU A 9 -0.87 -18.68 -0.34
C LEU A 9 -1.08 -20.01 -1.07
N ALA A 10 -0.29 -20.29 -2.10
CA ALA A 10 -0.35 -21.56 -2.84
C ALA A 10 -0.12 -22.74 -1.91
N LYS A 11 0.86 -22.64 -1.00
CA LYS A 11 1.13 -23.67 0.01
C LYS A 11 -0.09 -23.90 0.91
N GLY A 12 -0.71 -22.83 1.39
CA GLY A 12 -1.90 -22.91 2.23
C GLY A 12 -3.10 -23.50 1.51
N LEU A 13 -3.21 -23.31 0.21
CA LEU A 13 -4.26 -23.87 -0.64
C LEU A 13 -3.94 -25.29 -1.13
N GLY A 14 -2.75 -25.81 -0.87
CA GLY A 14 -2.33 -27.13 -1.31
C GLY A 14 -2.09 -27.24 -2.81
N VAL A 15 -1.72 -26.15 -3.46
CA VAL A 15 -1.47 -26.09 -4.91
C VAL A 15 -0.07 -25.56 -5.20
N LYS A 16 0.38 -25.78 -6.42
CA LYS A 16 1.66 -25.26 -6.89
C LYS A 16 1.51 -23.80 -7.32
N ALA A 17 2.46 -22.95 -6.91
CA ALA A 17 2.48 -21.56 -7.32
C ALA A 17 3.06 -21.41 -8.74
N GLU A 18 2.35 -20.65 -9.57
CA GLU A 18 2.84 -20.20 -10.86
C GLU A 18 2.75 -18.67 -10.86
N LEU A 19 3.91 -18.00 -10.74
CA LEU A 19 3.95 -16.55 -10.61
C LEU A 19 3.98 -15.90 -11.99
N VAL A 20 3.01 -15.03 -12.23
CA VAL A 20 2.92 -14.25 -13.46
C VAL A 20 3.07 -12.78 -13.10
N GLN A 21 4.08 -12.11 -13.67
CA GLN A 21 4.27 -10.68 -13.48
C GLN A 21 3.18 -9.92 -14.23
N VAL A 22 2.51 -9.01 -13.53
CA VAL A 22 1.45 -8.18 -14.11
C VAL A 22 1.78 -6.70 -13.94
N GLN A 23 1.28 -5.88 -14.86
CA GLN A 23 1.40 -4.44 -14.78
C GLN A 23 0.10 -3.84 -14.25
N THR A 24 0.19 -2.68 -13.62
CA THR A 24 -0.96 -1.99 -13.04
C THR A 24 -2.08 -1.79 -14.07
N ALA A 25 -1.75 -1.44 -15.30
CA ALA A 25 -2.74 -1.16 -16.34
C ALA A 25 -3.48 -2.41 -16.84
N THR A 26 -2.88 -3.61 -16.72
CA THR A 26 -3.40 -4.83 -17.32
C THR A 26 -3.79 -5.91 -16.33
N ARG A 27 -3.47 -5.75 -15.06
CA ARG A 27 -3.68 -6.79 -14.04
C ARG A 27 -5.13 -7.25 -13.91
N THR A 28 -6.08 -6.33 -13.94
CA THR A 28 -7.50 -6.65 -13.85
C THR A 28 -7.94 -7.51 -15.03
N GLN A 29 -7.51 -7.15 -16.24
CA GLN A 29 -7.84 -7.89 -17.45
C GLN A 29 -7.22 -9.30 -17.44
N PHE A 30 -6.02 -9.45 -16.93
CA PHE A 30 -5.37 -10.76 -16.78
C PHE A 30 -6.19 -11.68 -15.88
N LEU A 31 -6.75 -11.15 -14.81
CA LEU A 31 -7.60 -11.90 -13.91
C LEU A 31 -8.93 -12.28 -14.57
N ILE A 32 -9.61 -11.31 -15.20
CA ILE A 32 -10.90 -11.53 -15.85
C ILE A 32 -10.78 -12.55 -16.98
N SER A 33 -9.72 -12.48 -17.78
CA SER A 33 -9.51 -13.36 -18.93
C SER A 33 -9.01 -14.76 -18.55
N GLY A 34 -8.69 -15.00 -17.29
CA GLY A 34 -8.21 -16.30 -16.81
C GLY A 34 -6.72 -16.55 -17.02
N LYS A 35 -5.95 -15.53 -17.42
CA LYS A 35 -4.49 -15.66 -17.51
C LYS A 35 -3.84 -15.84 -16.15
N VAL A 36 -4.47 -15.30 -15.11
CA VAL A 36 -4.14 -15.58 -13.71
C VAL A 36 -5.43 -15.91 -12.96
N ASP A 37 -5.31 -16.63 -11.86
CA ASP A 37 -6.45 -17.05 -11.04
C ASP A 37 -6.67 -16.14 -9.83
N LEU A 38 -5.62 -15.52 -9.34
CA LEU A 38 -5.63 -14.61 -8.20
C LEU A 38 -4.70 -13.45 -8.47
N LEU A 39 -5.01 -12.29 -7.89
CA LEU A 39 -4.09 -11.16 -7.82
C LEU A 39 -3.71 -10.92 -6.36
N ILE A 40 -2.42 -10.99 -6.07
CA ILE A 40 -1.86 -10.62 -4.79
C ILE A 40 -0.81 -9.53 -5.04
N ALA A 41 -1.27 -8.32 -5.00
CA ALA A 41 -0.48 -7.12 -5.31
C ALA A 41 -0.93 -6.00 -4.38
N SER A 42 -0.18 -4.89 -4.38
CA SER A 42 -0.59 -3.70 -3.61
C SER A 42 -1.78 -3.02 -4.32
N MET A 43 -2.90 -3.70 -4.32
CA MET A 43 -4.13 -3.32 -5.01
C MET A 43 -5.22 -3.12 -3.97
N GLU A 44 -5.48 -1.85 -3.65
CA GLU A 44 -6.40 -1.50 -2.59
C GLU A 44 -7.84 -1.87 -2.92
N LEU A 45 -8.57 -2.22 -1.85
CA LEU A 45 -10.01 -2.44 -1.91
C LEU A 45 -10.72 -1.11 -2.12
N ASN A 46 -11.52 -1.02 -3.18
CA ASN A 46 -12.42 0.10 -3.41
C ASN A 46 -13.74 -0.38 -4.03
N PRO A 47 -14.83 0.41 -3.93
CA PRO A 47 -16.14 -0.01 -4.42
C PRO A 47 -16.19 -0.34 -5.91
N GLU A 48 -15.46 0.41 -6.73
CA GLU A 48 -15.45 0.22 -8.19
C GLU A 48 -14.87 -1.14 -8.56
N ARG A 49 -13.75 -1.52 -7.96
CA ARG A 49 -13.14 -2.84 -8.17
C ARG A 49 -14.02 -3.95 -7.65
N ALA A 50 -14.67 -3.76 -6.50
CA ALA A 50 -15.55 -4.74 -5.89
C ALA A 50 -16.80 -5.02 -6.73
N GLU A 51 -17.19 -4.14 -7.64
CA GLU A 51 -18.29 -4.37 -8.56
C GLU A 51 -17.96 -5.38 -9.65
N ILE A 52 -16.71 -5.41 -10.09
CA ILE A 52 -16.28 -6.24 -11.25
C ILE A 52 -15.43 -7.44 -10.86
N LEU A 53 -14.88 -7.47 -9.65
CA LEU A 53 -14.01 -8.54 -9.16
C LEU A 53 -14.53 -9.09 -7.83
N GLY A 54 -14.15 -10.34 -7.55
CA GLY A 54 -14.28 -10.91 -6.22
C GLY A 54 -13.02 -10.64 -5.39
N TYR A 55 -13.13 -10.76 -4.08
CA TYR A 55 -11.97 -10.59 -3.20
C TYR A 55 -12.16 -11.33 -1.88
N ALA A 56 -11.04 -11.75 -1.29
CA ALA A 56 -11.01 -12.27 0.07
C ALA A 56 -11.05 -11.06 1.03
N PRO A 57 -12.05 -10.97 1.92
CA PRO A 57 -12.26 -9.74 2.70
C PRO A 57 -11.19 -9.43 3.74
N THR A 58 -10.46 -10.43 4.23
CA THR A 58 -9.41 -10.20 5.20
C THR A 58 -8.20 -9.56 4.52
N PRO A 59 -7.82 -8.32 4.87
CA PRO A 59 -6.67 -7.68 4.24
C PRO A 59 -5.36 -8.30 4.74
N PHE A 60 -4.35 -8.26 3.89
CA PHE A 60 -3.00 -8.69 4.27
C PHE A 60 -2.03 -7.51 4.45
N PHE A 61 -2.46 -6.32 4.10
CA PHE A 61 -1.62 -5.12 4.19
C PHE A 61 -2.50 -3.87 4.17
N ARG A 62 -1.97 -2.76 4.71
CA ARG A 62 -2.64 -1.45 4.64
C ARG A 62 -1.59 -0.42 4.29
N VAL A 63 -1.82 0.36 3.24
CA VAL A 63 -0.90 1.38 2.76
C VAL A 63 -1.65 2.69 2.53
N GLY A 64 -1.07 3.77 3.02
CA GLY A 64 -1.53 5.13 2.72
C GLY A 64 -0.38 5.99 2.25
N GLY A 65 -0.61 7.30 2.16
CA GLY A 65 0.38 8.27 1.76
C GLY A 65 1.23 8.76 2.92
N ALA A 66 2.53 8.85 2.71
CA ALA A 66 3.47 9.48 3.62
C ALA A 66 4.04 10.73 2.96
N ALA A 67 4.33 11.75 3.78
CA ALA A 67 4.92 12.99 3.31
C ALA A 67 6.42 13.01 3.55
N ALA A 68 7.20 13.18 2.48
CA ALA A 68 8.62 13.47 2.57
C ALA A 68 8.81 14.99 2.60
N THR A 69 9.54 15.50 3.57
CA THR A 69 9.85 16.91 3.72
C THR A 69 11.32 17.09 4.11
N ARG A 70 11.86 18.28 3.88
CA ARG A 70 13.16 18.62 4.47
C ARG A 70 13.05 18.64 6.00
N LYS A 71 14.11 18.21 6.67
CA LYS A 71 14.16 18.20 8.14
C LYS A 71 13.97 19.59 8.76
N ASP A 72 14.33 20.64 8.01
CA ASP A 72 14.19 22.03 8.44
C ASP A 72 12.91 22.72 7.96
N SER A 73 11.96 21.96 7.43
CA SER A 73 10.72 22.52 6.85
C SER A 73 9.72 23.06 7.88
N GLY A 74 9.79 22.59 9.11
CA GLY A 74 8.81 22.91 10.15
C GLY A 74 7.50 22.13 10.02
N ILE A 75 7.38 21.23 9.04
CA ILE A 75 6.20 20.38 8.88
C ILE A 75 6.26 19.24 9.90
N ALA A 76 5.19 19.09 10.71
CA ALA A 76 5.07 18.05 11.72
C ALA A 76 3.73 17.30 11.66
N LYS A 77 2.72 17.88 11.05
CA LYS A 77 1.37 17.30 10.92
C LYS A 77 0.75 17.71 9.59
N TRP A 78 -0.29 17.02 9.17
CA TRP A 78 -0.94 17.28 7.87
C TRP A 78 -1.48 18.70 7.76
N GLU A 79 -1.96 19.27 8.85
CA GLU A 79 -2.50 20.62 8.90
C GLU A 79 -1.46 21.69 8.60
N ASP A 80 -0.19 21.38 8.78
CA ASP A 80 0.91 22.30 8.46
C ASP A 80 1.09 22.53 6.95
N LEU A 81 0.42 21.72 6.12
CA LEU A 81 0.46 21.85 4.66
C LEU A 81 -0.53 22.88 4.11
N ARG A 82 -1.37 23.47 4.95
CA ARG A 82 -2.39 24.42 4.51
C ARG A 82 -1.76 25.61 3.76
N GLY A 83 -2.27 25.83 2.54
CA GLY A 83 -1.82 26.90 1.67
C GLY A 83 -0.44 26.68 1.07
N LYS A 84 0.18 25.53 1.29
CA LYS A 84 1.54 25.23 0.83
C LYS A 84 1.54 24.27 -0.35
N PRO A 85 2.52 24.39 -1.27
CA PRO A 85 2.60 23.50 -2.43
C PRO A 85 3.06 22.09 -2.01
N VAL A 86 2.31 21.10 -2.45
CA VAL A 86 2.58 19.68 -2.17
C VAL A 86 2.64 18.91 -3.50
N CYS A 87 3.73 18.20 -3.73
CA CYS A 87 3.97 17.43 -4.93
C CYS A 87 3.36 16.04 -4.82
N VAL A 88 2.66 15.61 -5.86
CA VAL A 88 2.11 14.26 -6.02
C VAL A 88 2.28 13.80 -7.46
N SER A 89 2.01 12.53 -7.74
CA SER A 89 1.89 12.04 -9.12
C SER A 89 0.55 12.46 -9.69
N GLN A 90 0.50 12.77 -10.98
CA GLN A 90 -0.75 13.09 -11.68
C GLN A 90 -1.73 11.92 -11.52
N GLY A 91 -2.98 12.24 -11.19
CA GLY A 91 -4.01 11.22 -10.96
C GLY A 91 -3.94 10.53 -9.60
N SER A 92 -3.05 10.98 -8.72
CA SER A 92 -2.93 10.42 -7.38
C SER A 92 -4.22 10.58 -6.58
N SER A 93 -4.64 9.50 -5.91
CA SER A 93 -5.80 9.52 -5.01
C SER A 93 -5.56 10.40 -3.77
N PHE A 94 -4.31 10.71 -3.45
CA PHE A 94 -3.97 11.56 -2.30
C PHE A 94 -4.29 13.03 -2.54
N ALA A 95 -4.40 13.46 -3.79
CA ALA A 95 -4.65 14.86 -4.13
C ALA A 95 -5.92 15.40 -3.48
N ARG A 96 -7.03 14.63 -3.54
CA ARG A 96 -8.31 15.08 -3.01
C ARG A 96 -8.29 15.33 -1.50
N PRO A 97 -7.86 14.37 -0.65
CA PRO A 97 -7.81 14.64 0.79
C PRO A 97 -6.80 15.72 1.16
N LEU A 98 -5.68 15.83 0.46
CA LEU A 98 -4.72 16.91 0.72
C LEU A 98 -5.34 18.27 0.48
N GLN A 99 -6.12 18.42 -0.59
CA GLN A 99 -6.82 19.67 -0.90
C GLN A 99 -8.02 19.92 0.03
N ALA A 100 -8.90 18.92 0.14
CA ALA A 100 -10.18 19.08 0.83
C ALA A 100 -10.04 19.13 2.34
N ASP A 101 -9.20 18.27 2.91
CA ASP A 101 -9.09 18.14 4.37
C ASP A 101 -8.02 19.04 4.96
N TYR A 102 -6.93 19.29 4.21
CA TYR A 102 -5.78 20.02 4.73
C TYR A 102 -5.48 21.32 4.02
N GLY A 103 -6.21 21.64 2.95
CA GLY A 103 -6.05 22.91 2.24
C GLY A 103 -4.71 23.09 1.54
N ALA A 104 -4.04 22.00 1.18
CA ALA A 104 -2.78 22.06 0.44
C ALA A 104 -2.99 22.51 -1.00
N VAL A 105 -1.99 23.14 -1.58
CA VAL A 105 -1.94 23.47 -3.03
C VAL A 105 -1.22 22.33 -3.72
N VAL A 106 -1.99 21.40 -4.29
CA VAL A 106 -1.43 20.16 -4.87
C VAL A 106 -0.90 20.41 -6.28
N LYS A 107 0.33 19.95 -6.53
CA LYS A 107 1.00 20.00 -7.84
C LYS A 107 1.24 18.57 -8.32
N GLY A 108 0.66 18.20 -9.48
CA GLY A 108 0.81 16.89 -10.08
C GLY A 108 1.97 16.83 -11.07
N TYR A 109 2.77 15.76 -10.97
CA TYR A 109 3.89 15.47 -11.86
C TYR A 109 3.66 14.14 -12.58
N LYS A 110 4.36 13.93 -13.71
CA LYS A 110 4.19 12.71 -14.53
C LYS A 110 4.46 11.42 -13.77
N SER A 111 5.39 11.46 -12.81
CA SER A 111 5.82 10.28 -12.07
C SER A 111 6.16 10.65 -10.63
N SER A 112 6.27 9.66 -9.77
CA SER A 112 6.77 9.85 -8.42
C SER A 112 8.21 10.35 -8.43
N SER A 113 9.04 9.90 -9.37
CA SER A 113 10.42 10.38 -9.52
C SER A 113 10.46 11.86 -9.84
N ASP A 114 9.64 12.35 -10.76
CA ASP A 114 9.58 13.76 -11.09
C ASP A 114 9.06 14.61 -9.93
N SER A 115 8.08 14.11 -9.19
CA SER A 115 7.54 14.75 -7.99
C SER A 115 8.62 14.90 -6.92
N LEU A 116 9.40 13.86 -6.68
CA LEU A 116 10.50 13.87 -5.71
C LEU A 116 11.63 14.80 -6.13
N LEU A 117 11.95 14.88 -7.42
CA LEU A 117 12.91 15.83 -7.94
C LEU A 117 12.42 17.27 -7.74
N ALA A 118 11.14 17.52 -7.93
CA ALA A 118 10.54 18.84 -7.69
C ALA A 118 10.62 19.24 -6.20
N LEU A 119 10.45 18.29 -5.30
CA LEU A 119 10.66 18.52 -3.86
C LEU A 119 12.11 18.96 -3.60
N ARG A 120 13.07 18.25 -4.14
CA ARG A 120 14.49 18.59 -3.98
C ARG A 120 14.84 19.93 -4.61
N GLY A 121 14.14 20.28 -5.69
CA GLY A 121 14.30 21.58 -6.35
C GLY A 121 13.60 22.74 -5.65
N GLY A 122 12.94 22.51 -4.52
CA GLY A 122 12.26 23.54 -3.75
C GLY A 122 10.92 23.99 -4.32
N GLN A 123 10.34 23.26 -5.27
CA GLN A 123 9.06 23.60 -5.91
C GLN A 123 7.85 23.29 -5.03
N CYS A 124 8.04 22.45 -4.01
CA CYS A 124 7.03 22.12 -3.03
C CYS A 124 7.68 21.91 -1.66
N VAL A 125 6.89 21.99 -0.60
CA VAL A 125 7.38 21.79 0.79
C VAL A 125 7.33 20.33 1.21
N ALA A 126 6.51 19.54 0.53
CA ALA A 126 6.37 18.12 0.79
C ALA A 126 6.04 17.39 -0.51
N ALA A 127 6.41 16.11 -0.60
CA ALA A 127 5.95 15.19 -1.63
C ALA A 127 5.22 14.04 -0.94
N VAL A 128 4.01 13.71 -1.41
CA VAL A 128 3.18 12.65 -0.82
C VAL A 128 3.03 11.52 -1.83
N HIS A 129 3.51 10.35 -1.42
CA HIS A 129 3.45 9.11 -2.18
C HIS A 129 3.20 7.95 -1.24
N ASP A 130 3.00 6.76 -1.77
CA ASP A 130 2.84 5.56 -0.95
C ASP A 130 3.94 5.46 0.09
N SER A 131 3.57 5.15 1.32
CA SER A 131 4.53 4.98 2.42
C SER A 131 5.58 3.91 2.11
N THR A 132 5.21 2.90 1.30
CA THR A 132 6.12 1.85 0.82
C THR A 132 7.19 2.36 -0.14
N LEU A 133 7.00 3.52 -0.74
CA LEU A 133 8.01 4.20 -1.54
C LEU A 133 8.83 5.17 -0.67
N ILE A 134 8.15 5.98 0.14
CA ILE A 134 8.78 7.07 0.89
C ILE A 134 9.73 6.56 1.97
N HIS A 135 9.29 5.64 2.83
CA HIS A 135 10.12 5.21 3.95
C HIS A 135 11.42 4.50 3.53
N PRO A 136 11.40 3.54 2.59
CA PRO A 136 12.65 2.94 2.12
C PRO A 136 13.60 3.93 1.46
N LEU A 137 13.06 4.86 0.67
CA LEU A 137 13.86 5.91 0.01
C LEU A 137 14.63 6.73 1.03
N LEU A 138 13.95 7.22 2.06
CA LEU A 138 14.56 8.08 3.10
C LEU A 138 15.54 7.31 3.98
N ARG A 139 15.31 6.02 4.17
CA ARG A 139 16.13 5.18 5.06
C ARG A 139 17.42 4.72 4.39
N THR A 140 17.34 4.36 3.08
CA THR A 140 18.43 3.66 2.40
C THR A 140 19.25 4.52 1.44
N ASN A 141 18.73 5.68 1.01
CA ASN A 141 19.40 6.50 0.02
C ASN A 141 20.05 7.72 0.68
N PRO A 142 21.40 7.79 0.72
CA PRO A 142 22.11 8.91 1.39
C PRO A 142 21.85 10.28 0.74
N GLU A 143 21.39 10.33 -0.50
CA GLU A 143 21.04 11.61 -1.16
C GLU A 143 19.84 12.27 -0.48
N TRP A 144 19.07 11.53 0.30
CA TRP A 144 17.89 12.00 1.02
C TRP A 144 18.15 12.24 2.51
N ALA A 145 19.42 12.34 2.93
CA ALA A 145 19.80 12.51 4.34
C ALA A 145 19.20 13.76 4.99
N ASP A 146 18.91 14.81 4.22
CA ASP A 146 18.32 16.07 4.72
C ASP A 146 16.78 16.04 4.76
N TYR A 147 16.18 14.89 4.41
CA TYR A 147 14.73 14.70 4.35
C TYR A 147 14.27 13.68 5.37
N HIS A 148 13.02 13.80 5.79
CA HIS A 148 12.40 12.85 6.69
C HIS A 148 10.89 12.74 6.40
N ALA A 149 10.23 11.79 7.05
CA ALA A 149 8.77 11.64 7.04
C ALA A 149 8.27 11.91 8.46
N PRO A 150 8.01 13.17 8.84
CA PRO A 150 7.76 13.53 10.23
C PRO A 150 6.34 13.22 10.70
N ILE A 151 5.41 12.99 9.77
CA ILE A 151 4.00 12.80 10.11
C ILE A 151 3.75 11.31 10.34
N ALA A 152 3.40 10.96 11.58
CA ALA A 152 3.25 9.57 11.99
C ALA A 152 2.04 8.85 11.36
N THR A 153 0.98 9.61 11.03
CA THR A 153 -0.23 9.03 10.40
C THR A 153 -0.12 9.09 8.88
N GLU A 154 -0.78 8.15 8.22
CA GLU A 154 -0.84 8.13 6.76
C GLU A 154 -2.11 8.82 6.27
N VAL A 155 -2.03 9.50 5.10
CA VAL A 155 -3.20 10.02 4.43
C VAL A 155 -3.85 8.92 3.60
N LEU A 156 -5.18 8.83 3.66
CA LEU A 156 -5.99 7.89 2.87
C LEU A 156 -5.46 6.44 2.94
N PRO A 157 -5.30 5.85 4.14
CA PRO A 157 -4.85 4.47 4.23
C PRO A 157 -5.91 3.53 3.65
N ALA A 158 -5.47 2.56 2.86
CA ALA A 158 -6.35 1.61 2.19
C ALA A 158 -5.85 0.18 2.39
N ASN A 159 -6.80 -0.74 2.58
CA ASN A 159 -6.50 -2.16 2.75
C ASN A 159 -6.18 -2.81 1.41
N SER A 160 -5.15 -3.65 1.39
CA SER A 160 -4.84 -4.52 0.26
C SER A 160 -5.42 -5.91 0.53
N VAL A 161 -6.13 -6.44 -0.45
CA VAL A 161 -6.78 -7.75 -0.39
C VAL A 161 -6.33 -8.62 -1.56
N VAL A 162 -6.54 -9.92 -1.45
CA VAL A 162 -6.36 -10.84 -2.57
C VAL A 162 -7.61 -10.81 -3.44
N TRP A 163 -7.43 -10.59 -4.73
CA TRP A 163 -8.51 -10.47 -5.70
C TRP A 163 -8.71 -11.77 -6.47
N THR A 164 -9.97 -12.07 -6.75
CA THR A 164 -10.42 -13.22 -7.56
C THR A 164 -11.33 -12.71 -8.68
N ARG A 165 -11.70 -13.60 -9.59
CA ARG A 165 -12.84 -13.30 -10.47
C ARG A 165 -14.12 -13.23 -9.63
N LYS A 166 -15.08 -12.46 -10.09
CA LYS A 166 -16.36 -12.28 -9.40
C LYS A 166 -17.13 -13.61 -9.37
N GLY A 167 -17.79 -13.87 -8.24
CA GLY A 167 -18.66 -15.04 -8.10
C GLY A 167 -17.97 -16.34 -7.72
N GLU A 168 -16.65 -16.35 -7.53
CA GLU A 168 -15.91 -17.53 -7.11
C GLU A 168 -15.92 -17.71 -5.59
N ALA A 169 -17.10 -17.99 -5.04
CA ALA A 169 -17.34 -18.03 -3.59
C ALA A 169 -16.45 -19.04 -2.86
N ASP A 170 -16.24 -20.21 -3.43
CA ASP A 170 -15.41 -21.25 -2.81
C ASP A 170 -13.94 -20.86 -2.77
N THR A 171 -13.45 -20.26 -3.84
CA THR A 171 -12.08 -19.73 -3.92
C THR A 171 -11.88 -18.61 -2.91
N ILE A 172 -12.82 -17.67 -2.84
CA ILE A 172 -12.77 -16.55 -1.89
C ILE A 172 -12.70 -17.08 -0.45
N ALA A 173 -13.55 -18.05 -0.09
CA ALA A 173 -13.58 -18.62 1.24
C ALA A 173 -12.26 -19.33 1.59
N ALA A 174 -11.71 -20.10 0.65
CA ALA A 174 -10.46 -20.82 0.84
C ALA A 174 -9.28 -19.86 1.01
N VAL A 175 -9.20 -18.84 0.18
CA VAL A 175 -8.14 -17.81 0.26
C VAL A 175 -8.25 -17.04 1.56
N ASP A 176 -9.45 -16.61 1.93
CA ASP A 176 -9.66 -15.84 3.16
C ASP A 176 -9.25 -16.61 4.40
N LYS A 177 -9.56 -17.90 4.43
CA LYS A 177 -9.14 -18.79 5.53
C LYS A 177 -7.61 -18.85 5.67
N VAL A 178 -6.90 -18.91 4.56
CA VAL A 178 -5.41 -18.90 4.57
C VAL A 178 -4.90 -17.58 5.13
N ILE A 179 -5.46 -16.45 4.68
CA ILE A 179 -5.02 -15.13 5.14
C ILE A 179 -5.31 -14.95 6.64
N GLN A 180 -6.47 -15.36 7.11
CA GLN A 180 -6.76 -15.35 8.54
C GLN A 180 -5.76 -16.20 9.33
N GLY A 181 -5.36 -17.34 8.79
CA GLY A 181 -4.31 -18.19 9.35
C GLY A 181 -2.95 -17.47 9.44
N TRP A 182 -2.60 -16.68 8.44
CA TRP A 182 -1.38 -15.87 8.47
C TRP A 182 -1.40 -14.86 9.62
N HIS A 183 -2.53 -14.22 9.86
CA HIS A 183 -2.67 -13.29 10.98
C HIS A 183 -2.62 -14.03 12.31
N ARG A 184 -3.36 -15.14 12.42
CA ARG A 184 -3.42 -15.93 13.65
C ARG A 184 -2.05 -16.41 14.09
N SER A 185 -1.27 -16.94 13.18
CA SER A 185 0.06 -17.47 13.46
C SER A 185 1.15 -16.41 13.66
N GLY A 186 0.87 -15.16 13.26
CA GLY A 186 1.88 -14.10 13.25
C GLY A 186 2.84 -14.18 12.06
N TRP A 187 2.52 -14.99 11.04
CA TRP A 187 3.40 -15.18 9.89
C TRP A 187 3.65 -13.88 9.11
N LEU A 188 2.62 -13.03 8.96
CA LEU A 188 2.77 -11.75 8.27
C LEU A 188 3.70 -10.81 9.02
N ILE A 189 3.59 -10.75 10.34
CA ILE A 189 4.48 -9.95 11.18
C ILE A 189 5.92 -10.44 11.04
N ALA A 190 6.13 -11.76 11.10
CA ALA A 190 7.44 -12.37 10.95
C ALA A 190 8.04 -12.11 9.57
N THR A 191 7.21 -12.17 8.52
CA THR A 191 7.62 -11.92 7.14
C THR A 191 8.00 -10.46 6.92
N GLU A 192 7.20 -9.54 7.46
CA GLU A 192 7.49 -8.11 7.43
C GLU A 192 8.85 -7.82 8.07
N LYS A 193 9.11 -8.41 9.23
CA LYS A 193 10.37 -8.26 9.95
C LYS A 193 11.54 -8.87 9.16
N ARG A 194 11.34 -10.07 8.60
CA ARG A 194 12.36 -10.78 7.81
C ARG A 194 12.76 -9.98 6.56
N LEU A 195 11.80 -9.33 5.92
CA LEU A 195 12.02 -8.52 4.72
C LEU A 195 12.38 -7.07 5.04
N ASP A 196 12.54 -6.73 6.34
CA ASP A 196 12.90 -5.40 6.82
C ASP A 196 11.97 -4.29 6.27
N ILE A 197 10.67 -4.55 6.28
CA ILE A 197 9.66 -3.57 5.89
C ILE A 197 9.43 -2.63 7.08
N GLN A 198 9.73 -1.36 6.89
CA GLN A 198 9.63 -0.33 7.93
C GLN A 198 8.83 0.88 7.44
N PRO A 199 8.07 1.54 8.31
CA PRO A 199 7.75 1.13 9.70
C PRO A 199 6.83 -0.09 9.74
N PRO A 200 6.79 -0.84 10.85
CA PRO A 200 5.87 -1.97 10.99
C PRO A 200 4.41 -1.51 10.82
N GLN A 201 3.64 -2.33 10.12
CA GLN A 201 2.23 -2.04 9.85
C GLN A 201 1.36 -2.33 11.07
N PRO A 202 0.69 -1.33 11.66
CA PRO A 202 -0.20 -1.57 12.82
C PRO A 202 -1.29 -2.59 12.53
N LEU A 203 -1.78 -2.66 11.29
CA LEU A 203 -2.79 -3.63 10.86
C LEU A 203 -2.39 -5.07 11.20
N LEU A 204 -1.14 -5.43 10.97
CA LEU A 204 -0.70 -6.81 11.16
C LEU A 204 -0.76 -7.24 12.63
N GLN A 205 -0.38 -6.36 13.54
CA GLN A 205 -0.51 -6.63 14.97
C GLN A 205 -1.96 -6.67 15.42
N GLU A 206 -2.76 -5.74 14.93
CA GLU A 206 -4.19 -5.65 15.23
C GLU A 206 -4.93 -6.93 14.83
N LEU A 207 -4.72 -7.42 13.62
CA LEU A 207 -5.37 -8.63 13.13
C LEU A 207 -4.78 -9.91 13.73
N HIS A 208 -3.49 -9.92 14.06
CA HIS A 208 -2.91 -11.03 14.81
C HIS A 208 -3.61 -11.18 16.15
N ASP A 209 -3.78 -10.09 16.91
CA ASP A 209 -4.45 -10.10 18.19
C ASP A 209 -5.91 -10.55 18.08
N LYS A 210 -6.60 -10.09 17.03
CA LYS A 210 -7.99 -10.46 16.78
C LYS A 210 -8.14 -11.96 16.50
N TYR A 211 -7.34 -12.52 15.60
CA TYR A 211 -7.52 -13.90 15.16
C TYR A 211 -6.90 -14.94 16.08
N LYS A 212 -5.89 -14.61 16.87
CA LYS A 212 -5.33 -15.54 17.85
C LYS A 212 -6.31 -15.86 18.98
N GLN A 213 -7.25 -14.96 19.28
CA GLN A 213 -8.25 -15.12 20.32
C GLN A 213 -9.50 -15.86 19.85
N GLY A 214 -9.70 -16.00 18.53
CA GLY A 214 -10.90 -16.59 17.94
C GLY A 214 -10.81 -18.08 17.60
N SER A 215 -9.87 -18.81 18.20
CA SER A 215 -9.67 -20.24 17.97
C SER A 215 -10.56 -21.08 18.88
#